data_940bcbf312ee11053079721cf7b31bef
#
_entry.id   940bcbf312ee11053079721cf7b31bef
#
_cell.length_a   1.000
_cell.length_b   1.000
_cell.length_c   1.000
_cell.angle_alpha   90.00
_cell.angle_beta   90.00
_cell.angle_gamma   90.00
#
_symmetry.space_group_name_H-M   'P 1'
#
loop_
_entity.id
_entity.type
_entity.pdbx_description
1 polymer ?
#
loop_
_entity_poly.entity_id
_entity_poly.type
_entity_poly.pdbx_seq_one_letter_code
_entity_poly.pdbx_strand_id
1 'polypeptide(L)'
;MLCVPENSPVKSVKDLQGKRIATEVVNLTKKYLKKNGVKAEVEFSWGATEVKAHELVDAIVEVTETGSSLKANKLRIVDELLSSTPRLIANHGAWKDSWKRKKIETMAMLLKGALDAEAKVGLKMNIAEKNLAKLLADLPALRNPTIANLSLQGWVAVETIIDEKIVRELIPQLKAAGAEGIIEYPLNKVVY
;
A
#
# COMPACT_ATOMS: atom_id res chain seq x y z
N MET A 1 -10.06 1.99 11.95
CA MET A 1 -9.63 3.29 12.45
C MET A 1 -10.69 3.90 13.35
N LEU A 2 -10.30 4.58 14.44
CA LEU A 2 -11.17 5.45 15.23
C LEU A 2 -11.17 6.83 14.59
N CYS A 3 -12.34 7.34 14.23
CA CYS A 3 -12.48 8.59 13.50
C CYS A 3 -13.51 9.51 14.18
N VAL A 4 -13.26 10.81 14.07
CA VAL A 4 -14.14 11.86 14.56
C VAL A 4 -14.27 12.98 13.53
N PRO A 5 -15.29 13.84 13.60
CA PRO A 5 -15.35 15.07 12.79
C PRO A 5 -14.07 15.89 12.92
N GLU A 6 -13.65 16.56 11.84
CA GLU A 6 -12.43 17.39 11.84
C GLU A 6 -12.41 18.45 12.94
N ASN A 7 -13.57 19.04 13.23
CA ASN A 7 -13.77 20.07 14.25
C ASN A 7 -14.02 19.51 15.67
N SER A 8 -14.01 18.17 15.85
CA SER A 8 -14.22 17.54 17.15
C SER A 8 -13.09 17.87 18.13
N PRO A 9 -13.38 18.14 19.42
CA PRO A 9 -12.37 18.34 20.45
C PRO A 9 -11.65 17.05 20.87
N VAL A 10 -12.12 15.90 20.47
CA VAL A 10 -11.55 14.57 20.79
C VAL A 10 -10.18 14.43 20.13
N LYS A 11 -9.12 14.28 20.92
CA LYS A 11 -7.73 14.11 20.45
C LYS A 11 -7.20 12.70 20.65
N SER A 12 -7.80 11.94 21.55
CA SER A 12 -7.39 10.60 21.91
C SER A 12 -8.58 9.73 22.28
N VAL A 13 -8.37 8.42 22.39
CA VAL A 13 -9.41 7.50 22.88
C VAL A 13 -9.90 7.87 24.30
N LYS A 14 -9.08 8.51 25.13
CA LYS A 14 -9.45 8.91 26.51
C LYS A 14 -10.58 9.96 26.53
N ASP A 15 -10.65 10.79 25.52
CA ASP A 15 -11.66 11.85 25.39
C ASP A 15 -13.05 11.30 25.03
N LEU A 16 -13.14 10.00 24.75
CA LEU A 16 -14.41 9.30 24.45
C LEU A 16 -15.14 8.77 25.69
N GLN A 17 -14.70 9.10 26.88
CA GLN A 17 -15.39 8.70 28.11
C GLN A 17 -16.84 9.23 28.12
N GLY A 18 -17.82 8.29 28.22
CA GLY A 18 -19.26 8.62 28.22
C GLY A 18 -19.85 9.04 26.87
N LYS A 19 -19.07 8.94 25.80
CA LYS A 19 -19.46 9.34 24.43
C LYS A 19 -20.12 8.19 23.67
N ARG A 20 -20.78 8.52 22.55
CA ARG A 20 -21.42 7.55 21.64
C ARG A 20 -20.53 7.27 20.42
N ILE A 21 -20.42 5.99 20.07
CA ILE A 21 -19.59 5.50 18.98
C ILE A 21 -20.42 4.55 18.11
N ALA A 22 -20.49 4.85 16.80
CA ALA A 22 -21.15 3.96 15.83
C ALA A 22 -20.13 3.12 15.06
N THR A 23 -20.42 1.84 14.83
CA THR A 23 -19.51 0.94 14.13
C THR A 23 -20.18 -0.39 13.73
N GLU A 24 -19.68 -1.03 12.66
CA GLU A 24 -20.02 -2.41 12.33
C GLU A 24 -19.32 -3.42 13.27
N VAL A 25 -18.16 -3.06 13.81
CA VAL A 25 -17.29 -3.96 14.61
C VAL A 25 -17.44 -3.73 16.11
N VAL A 26 -18.67 -3.77 16.62
CA VAL A 26 -19.04 -3.46 18.01
C VAL A 26 -18.16 -4.20 19.03
N ASN A 27 -17.96 -5.51 18.88
CA ASN A 27 -17.19 -6.31 19.83
C ASN A 27 -15.70 -5.94 19.85
N LEU A 28 -15.12 -5.63 18.69
CA LEU A 28 -13.73 -5.16 18.56
C LEU A 28 -13.57 -3.80 19.26
N THR A 29 -14.50 -2.87 18.98
CA THR A 29 -14.51 -1.53 19.56
C THR A 29 -14.65 -1.59 21.08
N LYS A 30 -15.55 -2.40 21.62
CA LYS A 30 -15.69 -2.60 23.08
C LYS A 30 -14.43 -3.16 23.73
N LYS A 31 -13.74 -4.12 23.07
CA LYS A 31 -12.46 -4.66 23.57
C LYS A 31 -11.37 -3.60 23.57
N TYR A 32 -11.28 -2.80 22.52
CA TYR A 32 -10.34 -1.70 22.40
C TYR A 32 -10.55 -0.63 23.48
N LEU A 33 -11.78 -0.17 23.69
CA LEU A 33 -12.15 0.77 24.74
C LEU A 33 -11.80 0.23 26.13
N LYS A 34 -12.14 -1.03 26.42
CA LYS A 34 -11.79 -1.70 27.69
C LYS A 34 -10.28 -1.73 27.93
N LYS A 35 -9.48 -2.06 26.89
CA LYS A 35 -8.00 -2.05 26.97
C LYS A 35 -7.47 -0.67 27.33
N ASN A 36 -8.11 0.39 26.86
CA ASN A 36 -7.73 1.77 27.14
C ASN A 36 -8.38 2.36 28.41
N GLY A 37 -9.19 1.58 29.13
CA GLY A 37 -9.86 2.02 30.37
C GLY A 37 -10.96 3.07 30.12
N VAL A 38 -11.56 3.08 28.95
CA VAL A 38 -12.64 4.02 28.52
C VAL A 38 -13.96 3.31 28.51
N LYS A 39 -14.99 3.96 29.07
CA LYS A 39 -16.39 3.53 29.01
C LYS A 39 -17.14 4.46 28.06
N ALA A 40 -17.59 3.95 26.92
CA ALA A 40 -18.39 4.67 25.93
C ALA A 40 -19.56 3.79 25.49
N GLU A 41 -20.60 4.40 25.00
CA GLU A 41 -21.74 3.71 24.39
C GLU A 41 -21.37 3.33 22.95
N VAL A 42 -21.42 2.02 22.64
CA VAL A 42 -21.08 1.50 21.31
C VAL A 42 -22.30 0.90 20.69
N GLU A 43 -22.78 1.50 19.62
CA GLU A 43 -23.94 1.07 18.86
C GLU A 43 -23.54 0.45 17.52
N PHE A 44 -24.37 -0.50 17.08
CA PHE A 44 -24.20 -1.09 15.75
C PHE A 44 -24.67 -0.12 14.67
N SER A 45 -23.83 0.05 13.65
CA SER A 45 -24.15 0.85 12.48
C SER A 45 -23.65 0.14 11.22
N TRP A 46 -24.55 -0.10 10.29
CA TRP A 46 -24.25 -0.69 9.00
C TRP A 46 -24.63 0.27 7.87
N GLY A 47 -23.66 0.55 6.98
CA GLY A 47 -23.84 1.48 5.87
C GLY A 47 -23.90 2.95 6.28
N ALA A 48 -23.22 3.78 5.52
CA ALA A 48 -23.14 5.24 5.70
C ALA A 48 -22.78 5.68 7.14
N THR A 49 -21.90 4.92 7.81
CA THR A 49 -21.50 5.20 9.19
C THR A 49 -20.79 6.56 9.31
N GLU A 50 -20.05 6.96 8.28
CA GLU A 50 -19.29 8.23 8.23
C GLU A 50 -20.20 9.47 8.39
N VAL A 51 -21.42 9.41 7.84
CA VAL A 51 -22.38 10.53 7.92
C VAL A 51 -22.89 10.71 9.36
N LYS A 52 -23.03 9.62 10.12
CA LYS A 52 -23.56 9.65 11.49
C LYS A 52 -22.68 10.39 12.47
N ALA A 53 -21.38 10.48 12.20
CA ALA A 53 -20.42 11.18 13.07
C ALA A 53 -20.66 12.68 13.20
N HIS A 54 -21.48 13.29 12.37
CA HIS A 54 -21.76 14.73 12.43
C HIS A 54 -22.94 15.10 13.30
N GLU A 55 -23.94 14.21 13.42
CA GLU A 55 -25.21 14.57 14.05
C GLU A 55 -25.67 13.56 15.12
N LEU A 56 -25.32 12.30 14.97
CA LEU A 56 -25.90 11.24 15.79
C LEU A 56 -24.93 10.67 16.83
N VAL A 57 -23.63 10.66 16.55
CA VAL A 57 -22.60 10.08 17.44
C VAL A 57 -21.36 10.98 17.51
N ASP A 58 -20.56 10.82 18.56
CA ASP A 58 -19.35 11.60 18.78
C ASP A 58 -18.14 11.08 17.98
N ALA A 59 -18.15 9.78 17.67
CA ALA A 59 -17.08 9.12 16.94
C ALA A 59 -17.61 7.89 16.18
N ILE A 60 -16.81 7.43 15.23
CA ILE A 60 -17.06 6.16 14.53
C ILE A 60 -15.81 5.28 14.57
N VAL A 61 -16.02 3.97 14.45
CA VAL A 61 -14.94 3.04 14.12
C VAL A 61 -15.27 2.40 12.78
N GLU A 62 -14.39 2.66 11.79
CA GLU A 62 -14.62 2.29 10.40
C GLU A 62 -13.38 1.64 9.77
N VAL A 63 -13.60 0.82 8.75
CA VAL A 63 -12.55 0.24 7.92
C VAL A 63 -12.17 1.26 6.85
N THR A 64 -10.87 1.49 6.67
CA THR A 64 -10.38 2.36 5.60
C THR A 64 -9.09 1.83 5.02
N GLU A 65 -8.94 1.94 3.72
CA GLU A 65 -7.69 1.64 3.01
C GLU A 65 -6.90 2.93 2.72
N THR A 66 -7.51 3.87 2.00
CA THR A 66 -6.86 5.11 1.55
C THR A 66 -7.23 6.33 2.38
N GLY A 67 -8.26 6.23 3.20
CA GLY A 67 -8.83 7.37 3.95
C GLY A 67 -9.61 8.36 3.08
N SER A 68 -9.84 8.10 1.79
CA SER A 68 -10.56 9.01 0.89
C SER A 68 -12.01 9.25 1.31
N SER A 69 -12.73 8.20 1.71
CA SER A 69 -14.10 8.29 2.24
C SER A 69 -14.16 9.13 3.51
N LEU A 70 -13.22 8.97 4.43
CA LEU A 70 -13.11 9.77 5.64
C LEU A 70 -12.93 11.25 5.33
N LYS A 71 -12.00 11.59 4.42
CA LYS A 71 -11.78 12.98 3.98
C LYS A 71 -12.99 13.58 3.30
N ALA A 72 -13.66 12.84 2.42
CA ALA A 72 -14.87 13.29 1.74
C ALA A 72 -15.98 13.65 2.75
N ASN A 73 -16.05 12.93 3.88
CA ASN A 73 -16.99 13.17 4.97
C ASN A 73 -16.42 14.06 6.08
N LYS A 74 -15.32 14.80 5.86
CA LYS A 74 -14.70 15.71 6.83
C LYS A 74 -14.41 15.05 8.18
N LEU A 75 -13.89 13.82 8.12
CA LEU A 75 -13.49 13.06 9.29
C LEU A 75 -11.96 12.97 9.36
N ARG A 76 -11.44 12.93 10.57
CA ARG A 76 -10.03 12.67 10.84
C ARG A 76 -9.84 11.42 11.69
N ILE A 77 -8.75 10.72 11.46
CA ILE A 77 -8.34 9.58 12.25
C ILE A 77 -7.75 10.06 13.57
N VAL A 78 -8.18 9.44 14.66
CA VAL A 78 -7.68 9.69 16.02
C VAL A 78 -6.72 8.56 16.43
N ASP A 79 -7.07 7.31 16.11
CA ASP A 79 -6.27 6.14 16.48
C ASP A 79 -6.55 4.95 15.56
N GLU A 80 -5.61 4.01 15.52
CA GLU A 80 -5.73 2.74 14.81
C GLU A 80 -6.08 1.61 15.80
N LEU A 81 -7.24 0.99 15.63
CA LEU A 81 -7.64 -0.15 16.47
C LEU A 81 -6.96 -1.44 16.04
N LEU A 82 -6.86 -1.65 14.74
CA LEU A 82 -6.38 -2.87 14.13
C LEU A 82 -5.98 -2.61 12.68
N SER A 83 -4.86 -3.15 12.26
CA SER A 83 -4.50 -3.33 10.85
C SER A 83 -4.69 -4.78 10.45
N SER A 84 -5.31 -5.02 9.31
CA SER A 84 -5.47 -6.36 8.77
C SER A 84 -5.14 -6.40 7.29
N THR A 85 -4.64 -7.55 6.84
CA THR A 85 -4.32 -7.81 5.45
C THR A 85 -4.91 -9.16 5.03
N PRO A 86 -5.35 -9.31 3.79
CA PRO A 86 -5.74 -10.62 3.26
C PRO A 86 -4.60 -11.65 3.42
N ARG A 87 -4.96 -12.89 3.76
CA ARG A 87 -4.00 -13.99 3.92
C ARG A 87 -4.48 -15.22 3.17
N LEU A 88 -3.58 -15.84 2.42
CA LEU A 88 -3.81 -17.18 1.91
C LEU A 88 -3.60 -18.17 3.06
N ILE A 89 -4.63 -18.96 3.38
CA ILE A 89 -4.59 -19.95 4.45
C ILE A 89 -4.82 -21.35 3.91
N ALA A 90 -4.27 -22.36 4.58
CA ALA A 90 -4.51 -23.76 4.29
C ALA A 90 -4.78 -24.54 5.57
N ASN A 91 -5.64 -25.57 5.50
CA ASN A 91 -5.81 -26.47 6.62
C ASN A 91 -4.61 -27.42 6.77
N HIS A 92 -4.41 -27.95 7.98
CA HIS A 92 -3.28 -28.82 8.29
C HIS A 92 -3.22 -30.12 7.45
N GLY A 93 -4.39 -30.66 7.04
CA GLY A 93 -4.44 -31.85 6.18
C GLY A 93 -3.91 -31.56 4.78
N ALA A 94 -4.35 -30.46 4.18
CA ALA A 94 -3.85 -30.01 2.87
C ALA A 94 -2.34 -29.70 2.89
N TRP A 95 -1.86 -29.12 4.01
CA TRP A 95 -0.44 -28.79 4.16
C TRP A 95 0.49 -30.01 4.29
N LYS A 96 -0.02 -31.12 4.85
CA LYS A 96 0.69 -32.39 4.97
C LYS A 96 0.73 -33.18 3.66
N ASP A 97 -0.20 -32.97 2.76
CA ASP A 97 -0.23 -33.58 1.43
C ASP A 97 0.76 -32.87 0.51
N SER A 98 1.76 -33.62 0.02
CA SER A 98 2.87 -33.04 -0.76
C SER A 98 2.42 -32.37 -2.06
N TRP A 99 1.43 -32.94 -2.76
CA TRP A 99 0.91 -32.38 -4.00
C TRP A 99 0.12 -31.09 -3.75
N LYS A 100 -0.78 -31.11 -2.76
CA LYS A 100 -1.56 -29.92 -2.39
C LYS A 100 -0.66 -28.80 -1.86
N ARG A 101 0.29 -29.13 -1.01
CA ARG A 101 1.27 -28.16 -0.50
C ARG A 101 2.02 -27.49 -1.63
N LYS A 102 2.54 -28.26 -2.62
CA LYS A 102 3.25 -27.69 -3.77
C LYS A 102 2.36 -26.74 -4.58
N LYS A 103 1.06 -27.07 -4.76
CA LYS A 103 0.10 -26.19 -5.43
C LYS A 103 -0.14 -24.90 -4.64
N ILE A 104 -0.31 -24.97 -3.33
CA ILE A 104 -0.50 -23.81 -2.45
C ILE A 104 0.73 -22.90 -2.48
N GLU A 105 1.93 -23.46 -2.38
CA GLU A 105 3.19 -22.71 -2.46
C GLU A 105 3.35 -21.99 -3.82
N THR A 106 3.00 -22.66 -4.92
CA THR A 106 3.02 -22.07 -6.26
C THR A 106 2.01 -20.91 -6.37
N MET A 107 0.78 -21.09 -5.89
CA MET A 107 -0.22 -20.01 -5.88
C MET A 107 0.23 -18.83 -5.02
N ALA A 108 0.76 -19.11 -3.83
CA ALA A 108 1.27 -18.07 -2.92
C ALA A 108 2.41 -17.26 -3.58
N MET A 109 3.35 -17.95 -4.26
CA MET A 109 4.44 -17.31 -4.99
C MET A 109 3.91 -16.40 -6.11
N LEU A 110 2.95 -16.87 -6.90
CA LEU A 110 2.39 -16.09 -8.03
C LEU A 110 1.57 -14.89 -7.53
N LEU A 111 0.77 -15.04 -6.47
CA LEU A 111 0.01 -13.96 -5.86
C LEU A 111 0.94 -12.93 -5.23
N LYS A 112 1.97 -13.39 -4.50
CA LYS A 112 2.99 -12.50 -3.95
C LYS A 112 3.72 -11.74 -5.06
N GLY A 113 4.10 -12.42 -6.14
CA GLY A 113 4.75 -11.76 -7.27
C GLY A 113 3.88 -10.67 -7.93
N ALA A 114 2.56 -10.84 -7.96
CA ALA A 114 1.64 -9.80 -8.44
C ALA A 114 1.60 -8.60 -7.48
N LEU A 115 1.51 -8.84 -6.17
CA LEU A 115 1.57 -7.76 -5.16
C LEU A 115 2.92 -7.03 -5.17
N ASP A 116 4.02 -7.77 -5.30
CA ASP A 116 5.36 -7.18 -5.37
C ASP A 116 5.56 -6.33 -6.64
N ALA A 117 4.78 -6.58 -7.71
CA ALA A 117 4.80 -5.82 -8.96
C ALA A 117 3.96 -4.54 -8.91
N GLU A 118 2.93 -4.46 -8.07
CA GLU A 118 1.95 -3.36 -8.04
C GLU A 118 2.59 -1.99 -7.79
N ALA A 119 3.64 -1.95 -6.98
CA ALA A 119 4.37 -0.71 -6.67
C ALA A 119 5.61 -0.49 -7.56
N LYS A 120 5.77 -1.28 -8.63
CA LYS A 120 6.97 -1.26 -9.46
C LYS A 120 6.65 -1.12 -10.93
N VAL A 121 7.58 -0.51 -11.64
CA VAL A 121 7.55 -0.37 -13.09
C VAL A 121 8.86 -0.82 -13.73
N GLY A 122 8.78 -1.25 -14.97
CA GLY A 122 9.96 -1.42 -15.80
C GLY A 122 10.31 -0.13 -16.51
N LEU A 123 11.60 0.20 -16.53
CA LEU A 123 12.16 1.29 -17.34
C LEU A 123 13.11 0.71 -18.38
N LYS A 124 12.93 1.16 -19.63
CA LYS A 124 13.87 0.95 -20.73
C LYS A 124 14.35 2.29 -21.26
N MET A 125 15.60 2.36 -21.63
CA MET A 125 16.17 3.57 -22.23
C MET A 125 17.41 3.22 -23.04
N ASN A 126 17.77 4.10 -23.96
CA ASN A 126 19.02 4.02 -24.69
C ASN A 126 19.97 5.13 -24.21
N ILE A 127 21.27 4.84 -24.19
CA ILE A 127 22.27 5.83 -23.79
C ILE A 127 23.58 5.59 -24.54
N ALA A 128 24.31 6.67 -24.82
CA ALA A 128 25.66 6.54 -25.33
C ALA A 128 26.58 5.92 -24.26
N GLU A 129 27.41 4.95 -24.65
CA GLU A 129 28.29 4.18 -23.76
C GLU A 129 29.14 5.07 -22.85
N LYS A 130 29.66 6.21 -23.38
CA LYS A 130 30.43 7.19 -22.61
C LYS A 130 29.68 7.80 -21.42
N ASN A 131 28.36 7.81 -21.45
CA ASN A 131 27.51 8.38 -20.40
C ASN A 131 26.96 7.31 -19.45
N LEU A 132 27.15 6.02 -19.75
CA LEU A 132 26.58 4.89 -19.00
C LEU A 132 26.95 4.93 -17.51
N ALA A 133 28.22 5.16 -17.19
CA ALA A 133 28.69 5.18 -15.81
C ALA A 133 27.99 6.26 -14.97
N LYS A 134 27.72 7.44 -15.54
CA LYS A 134 26.97 8.51 -14.89
C LYS A 134 25.52 8.11 -14.65
N LEU A 135 24.86 7.54 -15.65
CA LEU A 135 23.48 7.06 -15.52
C LEU A 135 23.36 5.99 -14.43
N LEU A 136 24.28 5.04 -14.39
CA LEU A 136 24.25 3.95 -13.40
C LEU A 136 24.45 4.44 -11.97
N ALA A 137 25.17 5.54 -11.76
CA ALA A 137 25.35 6.13 -10.43
C ALA A 137 24.05 6.72 -9.86
N ASP A 138 23.18 7.23 -10.74
CA ASP A 138 21.92 7.88 -10.36
C ASP A 138 20.72 6.90 -10.37
N LEU A 139 20.90 5.65 -10.86
CA LEU A 139 19.82 4.70 -11.08
C LEU A 139 19.58 3.80 -9.85
N PRO A 140 18.50 3.99 -9.10
CA PRO A 140 18.13 3.12 -7.98
C PRO A 140 17.53 1.80 -8.51
N ALA A 141 18.36 0.89 -8.97
CA ALA A 141 17.93 -0.37 -9.56
C ALA A 141 17.65 -1.44 -8.48
N LEU A 142 16.70 -2.33 -8.77
CA LEU A 142 16.37 -3.49 -7.91
C LEU A 142 17.59 -4.40 -7.68
N ARG A 143 18.40 -4.53 -8.70
CA ARG A 143 19.75 -5.11 -8.78
C ARG A 143 20.48 -4.33 -9.86
N ASN A 144 21.63 -4.81 -10.30
CA ASN A 144 22.28 -4.25 -11.47
C ASN A 144 21.31 -4.26 -12.68
N PRO A 145 21.16 -3.16 -13.40
CA PRO A 145 20.32 -3.10 -14.59
C PRO A 145 20.85 -4.04 -15.68
N THR A 146 19.98 -4.48 -16.56
CA THR A 146 20.36 -5.20 -17.76
C THR A 146 20.90 -4.20 -18.78
N ILE A 147 22.07 -4.49 -19.36
CA ILE A 147 22.71 -3.67 -20.38
C ILE A 147 22.88 -4.54 -21.63
N ALA A 148 22.44 -4.03 -22.78
CA ALA A 148 22.58 -4.70 -24.06
C ALA A 148 23.09 -3.72 -25.13
N ASN A 149 24.01 -4.18 -25.98
CA ASN A 149 24.52 -3.37 -27.09
C ASN A 149 23.42 -3.14 -28.13
N LEU A 150 23.33 -1.94 -28.63
CA LEU A 150 22.46 -1.61 -29.77
C LEU A 150 23.19 -1.87 -31.11
N SER A 151 22.41 -1.92 -32.18
CA SER A 151 22.95 -1.97 -33.54
C SER A 151 23.75 -0.71 -33.90
N LEU A 152 23.46 0.41 -33.25
CA LEU A 152 24.23 1.64 -33.34
C LEU A 152 25.48 1.53 -32.45
N GLN A 153 26.66 1.58 -33.06
CA GLN A 153 27.93 1.47 -32.33
C GLN A 153 28.09 2.62 -31.30
N GLY A 154 28.57 2.29 -30.11
CA GLY A 154 28.74 3.22 -28.99
C GLY A 154 27.47 3.59 -28.26
N TRP A 155 26.38 2.82 -28.48
CA TRP A 155 25.12 2.97 -27.78
C TRP A 155 24.68 1.65 -27.13
N VAL A 156 24.08 1.76 -25.96
CA VAL A 156 23.54 0.62 -25.21
C VAL A 156 22.09 0.88 -24.81
N ALA A 157 21.33 -0.20 -24.72
CA ALA A 157 20.03 -0.23 -24.06
C ALA A 157 20.24 -0.59 -22.59
N VAL A 158 19.54 0.12 -21.72
CA VAL A 158 19.49 -0.15 -20.26
C VAL A 158 18.07 -0.48 -19.89
N GLU A 159 17.89 -1.60 -19.18
CA GLU A 159 16.58 -2.01 -18.65
C GLU A 159 16.69 -2.28 -17.15
N THR A 160 15.72 -1.75 -16.38
CA THR A 160 15.69 -1.93 -14.94
C THR A 160 14.26 -1.95 -14.41
N ILE A 161 14.10 -2.40 -13.17
CA ILE A 161 12.84 -2.36 -12.42
C ILE A 161 13.05 -1.45 -11.22
N ILE A 162 12.16 -0.50 -11.03
CA ILE A 162 12.21 0.49 -9.95
C ILE A 162 10.84 0.70 -9.31
N ASP A 163 10.79 1.37 -8.17
CA ASP A 163 9.54 1.77 -7.54
C ASP A 163 8.87 2.90 -8.34
N GLU A 164 7.57 2.75 -8.65
CA GLU A 164 6.79 3.72 -9.43
C GLU A 164 6.84 5.13 -8.80
N LYS A 165 6.87 5.21 -7.48
CA LYS A 165 6.83 6.50 -6.76
C LYS A 165 7.98 7.45 -7.10
N ILE A 166 9.14 6.91 -7.48
CA ILE A 166 10.34 7.70 -7.77
C ILE A 166 10.50 8.04 -9.25
N VAL A 167 9.73 7.42 -10.14
CA VAL A 167 9.88 7.56 -11.59
C VAL A 167 9.77 9.01 -12.05
N ARG A 168 8.79 9.74 -11.52
CA ARG A 168 8.54 11.14 -11.92
C ARG A 168 9.73 12.05 -11.67
N GLU A 169 10.46 11.82 -10.58
CA GLU A 169 11.66 12.60 -10.23
C GLU A 169 12.90 12.08 -10.96
N LEU A 170 12.92 10.79 -11.29
CA LEU A 170 14.05 10.14 -11.91
C LEU A 170 14.13 10.41 -13.43
N ILE A 171 13.01 10.40 -14.16
CA ILE A 171 13.01 10.59 -15.62
C ILE A 171 13.74 11.88 -16.06
N PRO A 172 13.53 13.06 -15.45
CA PRO A 172 14.27 14.27 -15.78
C PRO A 172 15.79 14.13 -15.58
N GLN A 173 16.21 13.42 -14.53
CA GLN A 173 17.63 13.18 -14.22
C GLN A 173 18.27 12.26 -15.27
N LEU A 174 17.59 11.18 -15.64
CA LEU A 174 18.01 10.27 -16.70
C LEU A 174 18.15 10.99 -18.04
N LYS A 175 17.20 11.87 -18.35
CA LYS A 175 17.27 12.72 -19.57
C LYS A 175 18.47 13.65 -19.54
N ALA A 176 18.75 14.28 -18.40
CA ALA A 176 19.92 15.15 -18.21
C ALA A 176 21.25 14.38 -18.26
N ALA A 177 21.26 13.09 -17.92
CA ALA A 177 22.41 12.20 -18.08
C ALA A 177 22.64 11.79 -19.55
N GLY A 178 21.70 12.10 -20.45
CA GLY A 178 21.78 11.79 -21.88
C GLY A 178 21.03 10.52 -22.28
N ALA A 179 20.11 10.03 -21.46
CA ALA A 179 19.23 8.93 -21.83
C ALA A 179 18.19 9.39 -22.88
N GLU A 180 17.90 8.51 -23.83
CA GLU A 180 16.93 8.71 -24.90
C GLU A 180 15.96 7.51 -24.98
N GLY A 181 14.77 7.75 -25.55
CA GLY A 181 13.77 6.69 -25.72
C GLY A 181 13.39 6.05 -24.37
N ILE A 182 13.23 6.86 -23.33
CA ILE A 182 12.85 6.37 -22.00
C ILE A 182 11.39 5.88 -22.06
N ILE A 183 11.20 4.60 -21.75
CA ILE A 183 9.89 3.93 -21.77
C ILE A 183 9.63 3.39 -20.37
N GLU A 184 8.51 3.80 -19.80
CA GLU A 184 7.94 3.22 -18.57
C GLU A 184 6.83 2.25 -18.95
N TYR A 185 6.80 1.08 -18.29
CA TYR A 185 5.74 0.10 -18.51
C TYR A 185 5.38 -0.65 -17.21
N PRO A 186 4.08 -1.00 -17.04
CA PRO A 186 3.62 -1.72 -15.87
C PRO A 186 4.11 -3.16 -15.87
N LEU A 187 4.25 -3.74 -14.67
CA LEU A 187 4.64 -5.12 -14.48
C LEU A 187 3.46 -5.95 -14.02
N ASN A 188 3.29 -7.15 -14.58
CA ASN A 188 2.25 -8.08 -14.13
C ASN A 188 2.68 -8.88 -12.89
N LYS A 189 3.95 -9.25 -12.81
CA LYS A 189 4.52 -10.02 -11.70
C LYS A 189 6.03 -9.78 -11.59
N VAL A 190 6.50 -9.75 -10.35
CA VAL A 190 7.93 -9.83 -10.02
C VAL A 190 8.12 -11.01 -9.08
N VAL A 191 8.89 -12.01 -9.47
CA VAL A 191 9.20 -13.18 -8.65
C VAL A 191 10.69 -13.17 -8.35
N TYR A 192 11.03 -13.10 -7.05
CA TYR A 192 12.41 -13.06 -6.57
C TYR A 192 13.01 -14.46 -6.37
#